data_01f399f41436008add0009b57817785a
#
_entry.id   01f399f41436008add0009b57817785a
#
_cell.length_a   1.000
_cell.length_b   1.000
_cell.length_c   1.000
_cell.angle_alpha   90.00
_cell.angle_beta   90.00
_cell.angle_gamma   90.00
#
_symmetry.space_group_name_H-M   'P 1'
#
loop_
_entity.id
_entity.type
_entity.pdbx_description
1 polymer ?
#
loop_
_entity_poly.entity_id
_entity_poly.type
_entity_poly.pdbx_seq_one_letter_code
_entity_poly.pdbx_strand_id
1 'polypeptide(L)'
;MQITNTQDLLQNYAYRNDFTFFESSTPQTTLLYLKANGVYQVAFVGGGGGADGGCWNSGRHGASRKKYRRNHSGRGGGSGAAFSGNVYLVKGYYQITVGAGGAGGPRVHGKGGARGGNGSVSQLLYSANSDMSNPKVVIVCNGGGGASASSCSYHGSHPGNPGAGGQVSISSDLIVKDLFLKTNGLGGIGEAGGNSVYSGTTYGKGGNANSNPGNSGYVKVKLL
;
A
#
# COMPACT_ATOMS: atom_id res chain seq x y z
N MET A 1 20.11 15.80 -13.69
CA MET A 1 20.09 14.88 -14.85
C MET A 1 18.70 14.26 -14.88
N GLN A 2 17.86 14.61 -15.86
CA GLN A 2 16.55 13.97 -16.05
C GLN A 2 16.78 12.63 -16.74
N ILE A 3 16.37 11.53 -16.10
CA ILE A 3 16.37 10.20 -16.72
C ILE A 3 15.13 10.13 -17.58
N THR A 4 15.29 10.14 -18.91
CA THR A 4 14.19 10.29 -19.85
C THR A 4 13.68 8.98 -20.45
N ASN A 5 14.38 7.85 -20.24
CA ASN A 5 13.93 6.55 -20.72
C ASN A 5 14.49 5.37 -19.88
N THR A 6 13.93 4.18 -20.12
CA THR A 6 14.31 2.94 -19.42
C THR A 6 15.76 2.53 -19.67
N GLN A 7 16.33 2.89 -20.84
CA GLN A 7 17.71 2.60 -21.19
C GLN A 7 18.71 3.40 -20.33
N ASP A 8 18.40 4.69 -20.07
CA ASP A 8 19.22 5.54 -19.21
C ASP A 8 19.21 5.05 -17.76
N LEU A 9 18.07 4.53 -17.31
CA LEU A 9 17.95 3.85 -16.01
C LEU A 9 18.86 2.62 -15.96
N LEU A 10 18.83 1.77 -16.98
CA LEU A 10 19.62 0.54 -17.03
C LEU A 10 21.12 0.81 -17.14
N GLN A 11 21.56 1.81 -17.91
CA GLN A 11 22.97 2.19 -17.98
C GLN A 11 23.50 2.69 -16.63
N ASN A 12 22.73 3.47 -15.90
CA ASN A 12 23.12 3.93 -14.56
C ASN A 12 23.16 2.79 -13.53
N TYR A 13 22.38 1.71 -13.72
CA TYR A 13 22.38 0.52 -12.87
C TYR A 13 23.35 -0.57 -13.29
N ALA A 14 23.72 -0.65 -14.58
CA ALA A 14 24.74 -1.60 -15.08
C ALA A 14 26.12 -1.39 -14.42
N TYR A 15 26.40 -0.21 -13.90
CA TYR A 15 27.62 0.10 -13.15
C TYR A 15 27.59 -0.30 -11.67
N ARG A 16 26.43 -0.67 -11.09
CA ARG A 16 26.38 -1.33 -9.79
C ARG A 16 26.70 -2.81 -9.97
N ASN A 17 28.00 -3.08 -10.03
CA ASN A 17 28.55 -4.38 -10.39
C ASN A 17 28.19 -5.55 -9.45
N ASP A 18 27.63 -5.28 -8.26
CA ASP A 18 27.23 -6.30 -7.29
C ASP A 18 25.91 -5.90 -6.64
N PHE A 19 24.76 -6.20 -7.33
CA PHE A 19 23.50 -6.07 -6.65
C PHE A 19 23.38 -7.19 -5.61
N THR A 20 23.76 -6.86 -4.37
CA THR A 20 23.62 -7.76 -3.23
C THR A 20 22.49 -7.34 -2.30
N PHE A 21 22.03 -6.07 -2.41
CA PHE A 21 21.09 -5.53 -1.44
C PHE A 21 20.27 -4.34 -1.96
N PHE A 22 18.93 -4.41 -1.78
CA PHE A 22 17.99 -3.31 -1.94
C PHE A 22 17.06 -3.26 -0.74
N GLU A 23 16.87 -2.09 -0.16
CA GLU A 23 15.90 -1.88 0.91
C GLU A 23 15.32 -0.46 0.82
N SER A 24 13.98 -0.35 0.85
CA SER A 24 13.31 0.95 0.82
C SER A 24 11.90 0.87 1.41
N SER A 25 11.51 1.92 2.11
CA SER A 25 10.13 2.24 2.48
C SER A 25 9.62 3.51 1.80
N THR A 26 10.45 4.15 0.99
CA THR A 26 10.06 5.31 0.19
C THR A 26 9.38 4.84 -1.10
N PRO A 27 8.16 5.33 -1.43
CA PRO A 27 7.47 4.97 -2.65
C PRO A 27 8.31 5.30 -3.88
N GLN A 28 8.62 4.26 -4.65
CA GLN A 28 9.44 4.38 -5.86
C GLN A 28 9.33 3.15 -6.74
N THR A 29 9.76 3.28 -7.99
CA THR A 29 10.00 2.14 -8.88
C THR A 29 11.47 2.13 -9.29
N THR A 30 12.11 0.98 -9.20
CA THR A 30 13.54 0.78 -9.46
C THR A 30 13.75 -0.44 -10.35
N LEU A 31 14.66 -0.33 -11.30
CA LEU A 31 15.09 -1.47 -12.14
C LEU A 31 16.40 -2.03 -11.59
N LEU A 32 16.50 -3.34 -11.58
CA LEU A 32 17.66 -4.10 -11.14
C LEU A 32 18.05 -5.14 -12.17
N TYR A 33 19.33 -5.42 -12.30
CA TYR A 33 19.82 -6.54 -13.08
C TYR A 33 20.56 -7.53 -12.18
N LEU A 34 20.05 -8.75 -12.08
CA LEU A 34 20.71 -9.85 -11.40
C LEU A 34 21.65 -10.57 -12.38
N LYS A 35 22.95 -10.55 -12.11
CA LYS A 35 23.98 -11.15 -12.99
C LYS A 35 24.01 -12.66 -12.93
N ALA A 36 23.53 -13.28 -11.86
CA ALA A 36 23.54 -14.70 -11.63
C ALA A 36 22.26 -15.18 -10.95
N ASN A 37 21.96 -16.44 -11.15
CA ASN A 37 20.93 -17.13 -10.38
C ASN A 37 21.37 -17.23 -8.91
N GLY A 38 20.43 -17.11 -7.97
CA GLY A 38 20.77 -17.23 -6.55
C GLY A 38 19.56 -17.28 -5.63
N VAL A 39 19.83 -17.50 -4.35
CA VAL A 39 18.83 -17.44 -3.30
C VAL A 39 18.87 -16.04 -2.69
N TYR A 40 17.70 -15.40 -2.64
CA TYR A 40 17.53 -14.05 -2.11
C TYR A 40 16.55 -14.06 -0.94
N GLN A 41 16.92 -13.40 0.15
CA GLN A 41 15.96 -13.04 1.18
C GLN A 41 15.15 -11.85 0.69
N VAL A 42 13.84 -11.99 0.66
CA VAL A 42 12.94 -10.92 0.20
C VAL A 42 11.88 -10.60 1.24
N ALA A 43 11.46 -9.34 1.25
CA ALA A 43 10.26 -8.89 1.96
C ALA A 43 9.54 -7.83 1.11
N PHE A 44 8.23 -7.96 0.99
CA PHE A 44 7.35 -7.04 0.28
C PHE A 44 6.13 -6.73 1.13
N VAL A 45 5.83 -5.45 1.32
CA VAL A 45 4.64 -4.98 2.05
C VAL A 45 3.95 -3.91 1.21
N GLY A 46 2.68 -4.11 0.87
CA GLY A 46 1.88 -3.10 0.17
C GLY A 46 1.60 -1.87 1.03
N GLY A 47 1.30 -0.74 0.43
CA GLY A 47 0.93 0.47 1.18
C GLY A 47 -0.43 0.33 1.88
N GLY A 48 -0.62 0.97 3.02
CA GLY A 48 -1.90 1.02 3.72
C GLY A 48 -2.89 1.97 3.07
N GLY A 49 -4.18 1.70 3.15
CA GLY A 49 -5.25 2.61 2.73
C GLY A 49 -5.42 3.79 3.69
N GLY A 50 -5.87 4.92 3.19
CA GLY A 50 -6.18 6.10 3.99
C GLY A 50 -7.54 5.99 4.69
N ALA A 51 -7.69 6.72 5.78
CA ALA A 51 -8.94 6.84 6.50
C ALA A 51 -9.91 7.83 5.85
N ASP A 52 -11.20 7.67 6.12
CA ASP A 52 -12.22 8.71 5.91
C ASP A 52 -12.03 9.83 6.94
N GLY A 53 -12.20 11.07 6.50
CA GLY A 53 -12.10 12.25 7.36
C GLY A 53 -13.29 12.48 8.29
N GLY A 54 -14.35 11.71 8.15
CA GLY A 54 -15.61 11.94 8.86
C GLY A 54 -16.37 13.15 8.34
N CYS A 55 -17.49 13.46 9.00
CA CYS A 55 -18.33 14.59 8.65
C CYS A 55 -18.93 15.27 9.89
N TRP A 56 -19.37 16.51 9.72
CA TRP A 56 -20.15 17.21 10.73
C TRP A 56 -21.25 18.08 10.09
N ASN A 57 -22.35 18.19 10.78
CA ASN A 57 -23.44 19.08 10.35
C ASN A 57 -24.11 19.71 11.57
N SER A 58 -24.43 20.98 11.48
CA SER A 58 -25.14 21.69 12.53
C SER A 58 -26.07 22.73 11.96
N GLY A 59 -27.17 23.01 12.64
CA GLY A 59 -28.14 23.98 12.18
C GLY A 59 -29.29 24.16 13.17
N ARG A 60 -30.36 24.80 12.70
CA ARG A 60 -31.63 24.92 13.41
C ARG A 60 -32.74 24.28 12.58
N HIS A 61 -33.62 23.57 13.24
CA HIS A 61 -34.72 22.86 12.56
C HIS A 61 -36.07 23.45 12.87
N GLY A 62 -36.85 23.68 11.79
CA GLY A 62 -38.26 24.04 11.83
C GLY A 62 -38.60 25.30 12.60
N ALA A 63 -39.88 25.52 12.82
CA ALA A 63 -40.41 26.69 13.58
C ALA A 63 -39.94 26.75 15.02
N SER A 64 -39.61 25.60 15.62
CA SER A 64 -39.12 25.54 17.00
C SER A 64 -37.66 25.98 17.16
N ARG A 65 -36.95 26.26 16.07
CA ARG A 65 -35.53 26.67 16.03
C ARG A 65 -34.60 25.83 16.91
N LYS A 66 -34.94 24.55 17.17
CA LYS A 66 -34.08 23.64 17.92
C LYS A 66 -32.73 23.50 17.22
N LYS A 67 -31.67 23.79 17.96
CA LYS A 67 -30.29 23.57 17.48
C LYS A 67 -30.00 22.06 17.41
N TYR A 68 -29.36 21.63 16.35
CA TYR A 68 -28.82 20.27 16.26
C TYR A 68 -27.34 20.31 15.90
N ARG A 69 -26.63 19.32 16.33
CA ARG A 69 -25.24 19.06 15.94
C ARG A 69 -25.10 17.56 15.70
N ARG A 70 -24.68 17.21 14.50
CA ARG A 70 -24.34 15.83 14.12
C ARG A 70 -22.86 15.78 13.82
N ASN A 71 -22.20 14.78 14.34
CA ASN A 71 -20.79 14.58 14.18
C ASN A 71 -20.53 13.08 14.05
N HIS A 72 -19.71 12.72 13.11
CA HIS A 72 -19.27 11.34 12.93
C HIS A 72 -17.77 11.34 12.64
N SER A 73 -17.02 10.60 13.45
CA SER A 73 -15.63 10.28 13.16
C SER A 73 -15.59 9.41 11.92
N GLY A 74 -14.57 9.55 11.09
CA GLY A 74 -14.37 8.71 9.92
C GLY A 74 -14.14 7.24 10.27
N ARG A 75 -13.87 6.45 9.27
CA ARG A 75 -13.49 5.03 9.39
C ARG A 75 -12.03 4.85 9.00
N GLY A 76 -11.40 3.85 9.58
CA GLY A 76 -10.01 3.52 9.29
C GLY A 76 -9.84 2.82 7.95
N GLY A 77 -8.72 3.05 7.28
CA GLY A 77 -8.29 2.34 6.08
C GLY A 77 -7.80 0.92 6.38
N GLY A 78 -7.74 0.06 5.37
CA GLY A 78 -7.17 -1.29 5.48
C GLY A 78 -5.64 -1.27 5.40
N SER A 79 -4.96 -2.31 5.90
CA SER A 79 -3.52 -2.47 5.72
C SER A 79 -3.17 -3.18 4.41
N GLY A 80 -1.95 -2.97 3.92
CA GLY A 80 -1.38 -3.71 2.81
C GLY A 80 -1.08 -5.16 3.17
N ALA A 81 -1.02 -6.03 2.16
CA ALA A 81 -0.57 -7.41 2.29
C ALA A 81 0.94 -7.50 2.45
N ALA A 82 1.45 -8.63 2.95
CA ALA A 82 2.88 -8.87 3.11
C ALA A 82 3.31 -10.27 2.66
N PHE A 83 4.52 -10.33 2.11
CA PHE A 83 5.27 -11.55 1.80
C PHE A 83 6.71 -11.41 2.28
N SER A 84 7.26 -12.44 2.89
CA SER A 84 8.68 -12.52 3.24
C SER A 84 9.15 -13.97 3.20
N GLY A 85 10.35 -14.18 2.68
CA GLY A 85 10.93 -15.53 2.56
C GLY A 85 12.28 -15.53 1.85
N ASN A 86 12.88 -16.71 1.76
CA ASN A 86 14.02 -16.98 0.89
C ASN A 86 13.51 -17.57 -0.43
N VAL A 87 13.82 -16.91 -1.53
CA VAL A 87 13.35 -17.29 -2.87
C VAL A 87 14.51 -17.45 -3.82
N TYR A 88 14.38 -18.36 -4.77
CA TYR A 88 15.35 -18.50 -5.85
C TYR A 88 14.96 -17.58 -7.00
N LEU A 89 15.85 -16.64 -7.33
CA LEU A 89 15.69 -15.74 -8.46
C LEU A 89 16.71 -16.08 -9.55
N VAL A 90 16.25 -16.02 -10.80
CA VAL A 90 17.10 -16.29 -11.97
C VAL A 90 17.78 -14.98 -12.43
N LYS A 91 18.89 -15.14 -13.15
CA LYS A 91 19.55 -14.04 -13.84
C LYS A 91 18.55 -13.30 -14.73
N GLY A 92 18.58 -11.96 -14.74
CA GLY A 92 17.72 -11.13 -15.60
C GLY A 92 17.37 -9.78 -14.99
N TYR A 93 16.42 -9.11 -15.59
CA TYR A 93 15.99 -7.76 -15.22
C TYR A 93 14.77 -7.83 -14.30
N TYR A 94 14.79 -7.03 -13.25
CA TYR A 94 13.72 -6.97 -12.26
C TYR A 94 13.27 -5.54 -12.05
N GLN A 95 11.97 -5.34 -12.05
CA GLN A 95 11.37 -4.08 -11.61
C GLN A 95 10.80 -4.26 -10.22
N ILE A 96 11.30 -3.45 -9.29
CA ILE A 96 10.80 -3.36 -7.92
C ILE A 96 9.95 -2.10 -7.80
N THR A 97 8.75 -2.24 -7.25
CA THR A 97 7.91 -1.09 -6.86
C THR A 97 7.68 -1.14 -5.36
N VAL A 98 7.88 -0.01 -4.69
CA VAL A 98 7.51 0.22 -3.29
C VAL A 98 6.22 1.03 -3.25
N GLY A 99 5.17 0.49 -2.67
CA GLY A 99 3.85 1.10 -2.67
C GLY A 99 3.74 2.33 -1.76
N ALA A 100 2.99 3.33 -2.20
CA ALA A 100 2.64 4.47 -1.37
C ALA A 100 1.46 4.15 -0.45
N GLY A 101 1.38 4.81 0.69
CA GLY A 101 0.16 4.86 1.50
C GLY A 101 -0.94 5.67 0.81
N GLY A 102 -2.19 5.30 1.01
CA GLY A 102 -3.34 6.04 0.53
C GLY A 102 -3.55 7.34 1.32
N ALA A 103 -3.93 8.40 0.64
CA ALA A 103 -4.23 9.68 1.29
C ALA A 103 -5.45 9.55 2.23
N GLY A 104 -5.45 10.27 3.34
CA GLY A 104 -6.64 10.43 4.18
C GLY A 104 -7.66 11.35 3.52
N GLY A 105 -8.95 11.02 3.63
CA GLY A 105 -10.02 11.88 3.17
C GLY A 105 -10.22 13.09 4.10
N PRO A 106 -10.39 14.31 3.61
CA PRO A 106 -10.63 15.46 4.46
C PRO A 106 -11.97 15.38 5.20
N ARG A 107 -12.04 16.01 6.37
CA ARG A 107 -13.28 16.17 7.11
C ARG A 107 -14.17 17.20 6.43
N VAL A 108 -15.45 16.86 6.24
CA VAL A 108 -16.36 17.68 5.45
C VAL A 108 -17.56 18.16 6.30
N HIS A 109 -17.98 19.42 6.07
CA HIS A 109 -19.22 19.97 6.61
C HIS A 109 -20.40 19.64 5.68
N GLY A 110 -21.53 19.22 6.25
CA GLY A 110 -22.76 18.96 5.50
C GLY A 110 -22.93 17.50 5.04
N LYS A 111 -23.52 17.32 3.87
CA LYS A 111 -23.84 15.98 3.35
C LYS A 111 -22.61 15.33 2.70
N GLY A 112 -22.20 14.22 3.23
CA GLY A 112 -21.13 13.40 2.65
C GLY A 112 -19.72 13.77 3.16
N GLY A 113 -19.02 12.78 3.69
CA GLY A 113 -17.60 12.83 4.00
C GLY A 113 -16.74 12.63 2.74
N ALA A 114 -15.45 12.72 2.88
CA ALA A 114 -14.52 12.38 1.83
C ALA A 114 -13.89 11.02 2.08
N ARG A 115 -13.79 10.22 1.04
CA ARG A 115 -13.20 8.87 1.08
C ARG A 115 -11.70 8.95 1.34
N GLY A 116 -11.16 7.94 2.02
CA GLY A 116 -9.73 7.68 2.01
C GLY A 116 -9.26 7.10 0.67
N GLY A 117 -8.02 7.38 0.29
CA GLY A 117 -7.38 6.78 -0.89
C GLY A 117 -6.95 5.35 -0.64
N ASN A 118 -6.85 4.53 -1.68
CA ASN A 118 -6.24 3.20 -1.59
C ASN A 118 -4.72 3.33 -1.46
N GLY A 119 -4.10 2.41 -0.72
CA GLY A 119 -2.66 2.20 -0.78
C GLY A 119 -2.24 1.58 -2.11
N SER A 120 -1.00 1.79 -2.49
CA SER A 120 -0.44 1.25 -3.73
C SER A 120 0.22 -0.11 -3.52
N VAL A 121 0.42 -0.84 -4.60
CA VAL A 121 1.07 -2.14 -4.64
C VAL A 121 2.58 -2.03 -4.37
N SER A 122 3.13 -3.00 -3.63
CA SER A 122 4.57 -3.32 -3.68
C SER A 122 4.74 -4.62 -4.45
N GLN A 123 5.64 -4.64 -5.43
CA GLN A 123 5.76 -5.78 -6.35
C GLN A 123 7.17 -6.01 -6.86
N LEU A 124 7.40 -7.24 -7.30
CA LEU A 124 8.56 -7.69 -8.05
C LEU A 124 8.10 -8.25 -9.39
N LEU A 125 8.56 -7.64 -10.47
CA LEU A 125 8.36 -8.12 -11.84
C LEU A 125 9.69 -8.59 -12.41
N TYR A 126 9.68 -9.60 -13.27
CA TYR A 126 10.84 -10.15 -13.96
C TYR A 126 10.69 -10.02 -15.48
N SER A 127 11.77 -9.69 -16.17
CA SER A 127 11.88 -9.81 -17.62
C SER A 127 13.25 -10.35 -18.01
N ALA A 128 13.30 -11.13 -19.09
CA ALA A 128 14.55 -11.53 -19.72
C ALA A 128 15.18 -10.36 -20.51
N ASN A 129 14.37 -9.35 -20.87
CA ASN A 129 14.75 -8.22 -21.70
C ASN A 129 14.98 -6.95 -20.89
N SER A 130 15.96 -6.17 -21.27
CA SER A 130 16.34 -4.92 -20.58
C SER A 130 15.28 -3.82 -20.66
N ASP A 131 14.45 -3.82 -21.67
CA ASP A 131 13.35 -2.88 -21.85
C ASP A 131 12.11 -3.21 -21.02
N MET A 132 12.19 -4.28 -20.20
CA MET A 132 11.06 -4.80 -19.44
C MET A 132 9.85 -5.15 -20.30
N SER A 133 10.06 -5.54 -21.57
CA SER A 133 8.98 -6.00 -22.42
C SER A 133 8.41 -7.31 -21.88
N ASN A 134 7.06 -7.40 -21.86
CA ASN A 134 6.31 -8.56 -21.35
C ASN A 134 6.77 -9.06 -19.95
N PRO A 135 6.79 -8.19 -18.92
CA PRO A 135 7.27 -8.58 -17.61
C PRO A 135 6.32 -9.61 -16.97
N LYS A 136 6.91 -10.62 -16.33
CA LYS A 136 6.18 -11.61 -15.54
C LYS A 136 6.06 -11.14 -14.09
N VAL A 137 4.90 -11.31 -13.51
CA VAL A 137 4.70 -11.09 -12.07
C VAL A 137 5.43 -12.17 -11.29
N VAL A 138 6.26 -11.77 -10.32
CA VAL A 138 6.94 -12.69 -9.39
C VAL A 138 6.28 -12.64 -8.01
N ILE A 139 6.15 -11.44 -7.45
CA ILE A 139 5.52 -11.19 -6.14
C ILE A 139 4.66 -9.92 -6.26
N VAL A 140 3.45 -9.96 -5.72
CA VAL A 140 2.56 -8.80 -5.58
C VAL A 140 1.99 -8.77 -4.17
N CYS A 141 2.19 -7.66 -3.48
CA CYS A 141 1.53 -7.33 -2.22
C CYS A 141 0.67 -6.09 -2.45
N ASN A 142 -0.64 -6.30 -2.64
CA ASN A 142 -1.56 -5.21 -2.89
C ASN A 142 -1.67 -4.28 -1.67
N GLY A 143 -1.90 -3.02 -1.93
CA GLY A 143 -2.19 -2.05 -0.88
C GLY A 143 -3.56 -2.28 -0.24
N GLY A 144 -3.76 -1.74 0.93
CA GLY A 144 -5.04 -1.72 1.63
C GLY A 144 -6.03 -0.75 0.99
N GLY A 145 -7.31 -1.05 1.07
CA GLY A 145 -8.39 -0.18 0.62
C GLY A 145 -8.54 1.06 1.49
N GLY A 146 -8.88 2.19 0.90
CA GLY A 146 -9.30 3.38 1.63
C GLY A 146 -10.70 3.20 2.21
N ALA A 147 -10.98 3.86 3.34
CA ALA A 147 -12.30 3.87 3.93
C ALA A 147 -13.32 4.61 3.04
N SER A 148 -14.56 4.14 3.00
CA SER A 148 -15.64 4.83 2.28
C SER A 148 -16.14 6.05 3.05
N ALA A 149 -16.72 7.00 2.32
CA ALA A 149 -17.19 8.26 2.88
C ALA A 149 -18.29 8.07 3.94
N SER A 150 -18.18 8.76 5.07
CA SER A 150 -19.26 8.97 6.05
C SER A 150 -20.23 10.04 5.57
N SER A 151 -21.48 10.03 6.05
CA SER A 151 -22.44 11.07 5.75
C SER A 151 -23.10 11.65 7.01
N CYS A 152 -23.29 12.98 7.04
CA CYS A 152 -24.00 13.68 8.09
C CYS A 152 -25.13 14.52 7.49
N SER A 153 -26.37 14.25 7.89
CA SER A 153 -27.54 15.00 7.49
C SER A 153 -28.32 15.47 8.71
N TYR A 154 -29.35 16.28 8.48
CA TYR A 154 -30.29 16.64 9.55
C TYR A 154 -30.90 15.40 10.21
N HIS A 155 -31.27 14.40 9.43
CA HIS A 155 -31.96 13.18 9.92
C HIS A 155 -31.03 12.19 10.64
N GLY A 156 -29.70 12.32 10.48
CA GLY A 156 -28.75 11.44 11.14
C GLY A 156 -27.32 11.55 10.60
N SER A 157 -26.45 10.78 11.19
CA SER A 157 -25.10 10.54 10.70
C SER A 157 -24.93 9.05 10.43
N HIS A 158 -24.35 8.72 9.28
CA HIS A 158 -24.08 7.34 8.88
C HIS A 158 -22.57 7.15 8.65
N PRO A 159 -21.95 6.19 9.33
CA PRO A 159 -20.56 5.87 9.10
C PRO A 159 -20.36 5.32 7.69
N GLY A 160 -19.21 5.59 7.09
CA GLY A 160 -18.73 4.83 5.95
C GLY A 160 -18.33 3.41 6.34
N ASN A 161 -17.85 2.62 5.39
CA ASN A 161 -17.24 1.32 5.66
C ASN A 161 -15.74 1.47 5.85
N PRO A 162 -15.13 0.73 6.79
CA PRO A 162 -13.68 0.62 6.89
C PRO A 162 -13.08 0.08 5.58
N GLY A 163 -11.83 0.43 5.33
CA GLY A 163 -11.10 -0.08 4.17
C GLY A 163 -10.79 -1.57 4.29
N ALA A 164 -10.87 -2.30 3.20
CA ALA A 164 -10.48 -3.72 3.14
C ALA A 164 -8.95 -3.88 3.18
N GLY A 165 -8.46 -5.01 3.68
CA GLY A 165 -7.04 -5.38 3.60
C GLY A 165 -6.61 -5.71 2.16
N GLY A 166 -5.34 -5.47 1.85
CA GLY A 166 -4.73 -5.87 0.59
C GLY A 166 -4.59 -7.39 0.46
N GLN A 167 -4.36 -7.88 -0.76
CA GLN A 167 -4.14 -9.31 -1.02
C GLN A 167 -2.72 -9.56 -1.49
N VAL A 168 -2.15 -10.73 -1.13
CA VAL A 168 -0.85 -11.19 -1.58
C VAL A 168 -1.00 -12.28 -2.64
N SER A 169 -0.25 -12.14 -3.73
CA SER A 169 -0.10 -13.18 -4.74
C SER A 169 1.36 -13.35 -5.12
N ILE A 170 1.73 -14.59 -5.44
CA ILE A 170 3.06 -14.95 -5.92
C ILE A 170 2.91 -15.83 -7.16
N SER A 171 3.88 -15.75 -8.06
CA SER A 171 3.91 -16.64 -9.24
C SER A 171 3.95 -18.11 -8.80
N SER A 172 3.25 -18.96 -9.53
CA SER A 172 3.36 -20.43 -9.38
C SER A 172 4.76 -20.96 -9.70
N ASP A 173 5.51 -20.24 -10.54
CA ASP A 173 6.86 -20.61 -10.97
C ASP A 173 7.94 -20.16 -9.97
N LEU A 174 7.57 -19.36 -8.94
CA LEU A 174 8.53 -18.90 -7.94
C LEU A 174 8.92 -20.04 -7.00
N ILE A 175 10.19 -20.38 -6.99
CA ILE A 175 10.73 -21.35 -6.03
C ILE A 175 10.96 -20.64 -4.69
N VAL A 176 10.10 -20.95 -3.72
CA VAL A 176 10.24 -20.49 -2.33
C VAL A 176 11.03 -21.55 -1.56
N LYS A 177 12.22 -21.20 -1.08
CA LYS A 177 13.08 -22.08 -0.27
C LYS A 177 12.62 -22.11 1.19
N ASP A 178 12.39 -20.92 1.75
CA ASP A 178 11.86 -20.76 3.09
C ASP A 178 10.77 -19.69 3.08
N LEU A 179 9.63 -19.99 3.62
CA LEU A 179 8.52 -19.04 3.76
C LEU A 179 8.47 -18.53 5.20
N PHE A 180 8.69 -17.24 5.40
CA PHE A 180 8.60 -16.60 6.71
C PHE A 180 7.25 -15.96 6.93
N LEU A 181 6.67 -15.34 5.88
CA LEU A 181 5.38 -14.66 5.96
C LEU A 181 4.70 -14.66 4.58
N LYS A 182 3.42 -15.01 4.54
CA LYS A 182 2.52 -14.78 3.40
C LYS A 182 1.14 -14.52 3.96
N THR A 183 0.73 -13.25 4.00
CA THR A 183 -0.55 -12.89 4.60
C THR A 183 -1.20 -11.71 3.89
N ASN A 184 -2.51 -11.77 3.81
CA ASN A 184 -3.32 -10.64 3.37
C ASN A 184 -3.32 -9.55 4.44
N GLY A 185 -3.53 -8.31 4.02
CA GLY A 185 -3.73 -7.19 4.92
C GLY A 185 -5.01 -7.34 5.74
N LEU A 186 -5.07 -6.61 6.84
CA LEU A 186 -6.23 -6.54 7.72
C LEU A 186 -7.13 -5.37 7.32
N GLY A 187 -8.43 -5.58 7.33
CA GLY A 187 -9.39 -4.48 7.19
C GLY A 187 -9.32 -3.52 8.38
N GLY A 188 -9.72 -2.28 8.18
CA GLY A 188 -9.93 -1.34 9.28
C GLY A 188 -11.10 -1.81 10.17
N ILE A 189 -11.06 -1.46 11.46
CA ILE A 189 -12.12 -1.79 12.44
C ILE A 189 -12.64 -0.49 13.05
N GLY A 190 -13.87 -0.11 12.72
CA GLY A 190 -14.42 1.15 13.21
C GLY A 190 -13.56 2.34 12.78
N GLU A 191 -13.06 3.09 13.73
CA GLU A 191 -12.19 4.25 13.54
C GLU A 191 -10.71 3.86 13.39
N ALA A 192 -10.32 2.64 13.80
CA ALA A 192 -8.95 2.18 13.71
C ALA A 192 -8.63 1.68 12.29
N GLY A 193 -7.45 2.02 11.80
CA GLY A 193 -6.89 1.45 10.58
C GLY A 193 -6.43 0.01 10.80
N GLY A 194 -6.40 -0.80 9.73
CA GLY A 194 -5.84 -2.15 9.77
C GLY A 194 -4.37 -2.11 10.20
N ASN A 195 -4.00 -2.93 11.17
CA ASN A 195 -2.61 -3.00 11.64
C ASN A 195 -1.69 -3.56 10.56
N SER A 196 -0.40 -3.17 10.63
CA SER A 196 0.63 -3.79 9.79
C SER A 196 0.65 -5.30 10.04
N VAL A 197 0.66 -6.07 8.96
CA VAL A 197 0.81 -7.53 9.01
C VAL A 197 2.29 -7.96 8.95
N TYR A 198 3.21 -7.02 8.71
CA TYR A 198 4.64 -7.24 8.79
C TYR A 198 5.11 -6.91 10.21
N SER A 199 5.28 -7.95 11.03
CA SER A 199 5.45 -7.88 12.49
C SER A 199 6.49 -6.87 12.95
N GLY A 200 6.17 -6.15 14.03
CA GLY A 200 7.08 -5.17 14.66
C GLY A 200 7.28 -3.87 13.87
N THR A 201 6.52 -3.65 12.79
CA THR A 201 6.66 -2.45 11.94
C THR A 201 5.34 -1.71 11.76
N THR A 202 5.43 -0.50 11.19
CA THR A 202 4.25 0.27 10.77
C THR A 202 4.06 0.26 9.24
N TYR A 203 4.89 -0.46 8.49
CA TYR A 203 4.78 -0.52 7.03
C TYR A 203 3.43 -1.07 6.60
N GLY A 204 2.83 -0.43 5.63
CA GLY A 204 1.53 -0.81 5.10
C GLY A 204 0.36 -0.70 6.07
N LYS A 205 0.52 -0.10 7.26
CA LYS A 205 -0.58 0.13 8.20
C LYS A 205 -1.63 1.05 7.58
N GLY A 206 -2.91 0.72 7.77
CA GLY A 206 -4.02 1.59 7.38
C GLY A 206 -4.11 2.85 8.23
N GLY A 207 -4.58 3.95 7.66
CA GLY A 207 -4.80 5.20 8.37
C GLY A 207 -5.94 5.06 9.39
N ASN A 208 -5.75 5.61 10.60
CA ASN A 208 -6.83 5.77 11.57
C ASN A 208 -7.77 6.90 11.14
N ALA A 209 -9.02 6.89 11.61
CA ALA A 209 -10.02 7.94 11.37
C ALA A 209 -9.46 9.37 11.55
N ASN A 210 -10.21 10.35 11.08
CA ASN A 210 -9.85 11.77 11.11
C ASN A 210 -8.74 12.16 10.11
N SER A 211 -8.91 11.77 8.87
CA SER A 211 -8.06 12.17 7.74
C SER A 211 -6.63 11.61 7.74
N ASN A 212 -6.34 10.60 8.56
CA ASN A 212 -5.00 10.05 8.58
C ASN A 212 -4.72 9.24 7.30
N PRO A 213 -3.56 9.47 6.66
CA PRO A 213 -3.12 8.62 5.55
C PRO A 213 -2.74 7.23 6.04
N GLY A 214 -2.73 6.27 5.13
CA GLY A 214 -2.07 4.99 5.34
C GLY A 214 -0.56 5.13 5.24
N ASN A 215 0.17 4.20 5.84
CA ASN A 215 1.63 4.18 5.77
C ASN A 215 2.10 3.57 4.44
N SER A 216 3.27 4.00 3.99
CA SER A 216 3.95 3.42 2.84
C SER A 216 4.20 1.93 3.03
N GLY A 217 4.35 1.22 1.93
CA GLY A 217 4.84 -0.15 1.90
C GLY A 217 6.34 -0.23 2.20
N TYR A 218 6.87 -1.43 2.02
CA TYR A 218 8.28 -1.72 2.25
C TYR A 218 8.73 -2.82 1.29
N VAL A 219 9.97 -2.73 0.82
CA VAL A 219 10.61 -3.79 0.04
C VAL A 219 12.05 -3.97 0.49
N LYS A 220 12.44 -5.24 0.64
CA LYS A 220 13.83 -5.69 0.85
C LYS A 220 14.12 -6.84 -0.10
N VAL A 221 15.29 -6.79 -0.72
CA VAL A 221 15.86 -7.89 -1.53
C VAL A 221 17.34 -7.98 -1.18
N LYS A 222 17.79 -9.13 -0.69
CA LYS A 222 19.18 -9.36 -0.25
C LYS A 222 19.65 -10.72 -0.76
N LEU A 223 20.79 -10.76 -1.44
CA LEU A 223 21.48 -12.01 -1.79
C LEU A 223 21.94 -12.72 -0.51
N LEU A 224 21.78 -14.05 -0.42
CA LEU A 224 22.21 -14.90 0.67
C LEU A 224 23.52 -15.61 0.34
#